data_b6bf9dd4e5ea4ad3a8330278c8efeee5
#
_entry.id   b6bf9dd4e5ea4ad3a8330278c8efeee5
#
_cell.length_a   1.000
_cell.length_b   1.000
_cell.length_c   1.000
_cell.angle_alpha   90.00
_cell.angle_beta   90.00
_cell.angle_gamma   90.00
#
_symmetry.space_group_name_H-M   'P 1'
#
loop_
_entity.id
_entity.type
_entity.pdbx_description
1 polymer ?
#
loop_
_entity_poly.entity_id
_entity_poly.type
_entity_poly.pdbx_seq_one_letter_code
_entity_poly.pdbx_strand_id
1 'polypeptide(L)'
;MLTCLPKSLCSWDYRVLGAEGGAAELTFSWVSEQGTIRLGADEFEVVKHGPLSGRWTLESGGQVVAVAQKPSAMFRAYELSMAGLDFVVQPQSAFTRCFDIVFAGQAVGSIRPAHLFTRRAFIECNSQVPELVQLFAFWLTAIAWRRAANKND
;
A
#
# COMPACT_ATOMS: atom_id res chain seq x y z
N MET A 1 9.28 1.95 12.60
CA MET A 1 7.82 1.66 12.48
C MET A 1 7.10 2.88 11.96
N LEU A 2 6.27 2.71 10.95
CA LEU A 2 5.39 3.76 10.46
C LEU A 2 3.98 3.58 11.05
N THR A 3 3.36 4.69 11.43
CA THR A 3 1.98 4.70 11.93
C THR A 3 1.08 5.40 10.92
N CYS A 4 0.11 4.66 10.38
CA CYS A 4 -0.83 5.16 9.39
C CYS A 4 -2.13 5.57 10.08
N LEU A 5 -2.44 6.85 10.06
CA LEU A 5 -3.61 7.45 10.69
C LEU A 5 -4.63 7.86 9.64
N PRO A 6 -5.86 7.32 9.66
CA PRO A 6 -6.93 7.82 8.80
C PRO A 6 -7.17 9.31 9.05
N LYS A 7 -7.32 10.09 7.99
CA LYS A 7 -7.58 11.53 8.10
C LYS A 7 -9.02 11.85 8.56
N SER A 8 -9.96 10.97 8.23
CA SER A 8 -11.36 11.12 8.64
C SER A 8 -12.09 9.76 8.67
N LEU A 9 -13.29 9.75 9.22
CA LEU A 9 -14.14 8.55 9.26
C LEU A 9 -14.65 8.15 7.87
N CYS A 10 -14.79 9.08 6.96
CA CYS A 10 -15.39 8.86 5.64
C CYS A 10 -14.37 8.73 4.51
N SER A 11 -13.12 9.12 4.75
CA SER A 11 -12.05 9.12 3.75
C SER A 11 -11.12 7.91 3.95
N TRP A 12 -10.59 7.39 2.86
CA TRP A 12 -9.51 6.41 2.86
C TRP A 12 -8.12 7.05 2.87
N ASP A 13 -8.07 8.37 3.01
CA ASP A 13 -6.80 9.10 3.08
C ASP A 13 -6.10 8.88 4.42
N TYR A 14 -4.77 8.83 4.37
CA TYR A 14 -3.94 8.59 5.54
C TYR A 14 -2.85 9.66 5.69
N ARG A 15 -2.57 9.98 6.94
CA ARG A 15 -1.31 10.61 7.35
C ARG A 15 -0.41 9.52 7.91
N VAL A 16 0.85 9.52 7.53
CA VAL A 16 1.83 8.53 8.01
C VAL A 16 2.88 9.22 8.85
N LEU A 17 3.05 8.72 10.07
CA LEU A 17 4.03 9.20 11.04
C LEU A 17 5.22 8.25 11.12
N GLY A 18 6.40 8.80 11.39
CA GLY A 18 7.62 8.04 11.62
C GLY A 18 8.50 7.84 10.39
N ALA A 19 8.14 8.39 9.23
CA ALA A 19 8.97 8.32 8.04
C ALA A 19 10.21 9.22 8.18
N GLU A 20 11.38 8.68 7.86
CA GLU A 20 12.64 9.43 7.88
C GLU A 20 12.74 10.41 6.71
N GLY A 21 12.12 10.09 5.58
CA GLY A 21 12.05 10.96 4.41
C GLY A 21 11.18 12.20 4.57
N GLY A 22 10.53 12.39 5.73
CA GLY A 22 9.68 13.53 6.04
C GLY A 22 8.21 13.15 6.22
N ALA A 23 7.34 14.16 6.25
CA ALA A 23 5.90 13.93 6.37
C ALA A 23 5.39 13.11 5.18
N ALA A 24 4.57 12.10 5.45
CA ALA A 24 4.02 11.25 4.41
C ALA A 24 2.49 11.25 4.46
N GLU A 25 1.88 11.24 3.28
CA GLU A 25 0.42 11.20 3.12
C GLU A 25 0.04 10.31 1.94
N LEU A 26 -1.07 9.60 2.10
CA LEU A 26 -1.72 8.84 1.05
C LEU A 26 -3.10 9.44 0.80
N THR A 27 -3.39 9.75 -0.46
CA THR A 27 -4.67 10.29 -0.89
C THR A 27 -5.29 9.34 -1.92
N PHE A 28 -6.53 8.94 -1.69
CA PHE A 28 -7.25 7.99 -2.54
C PHE A 28 -8.39 8.67 -3.28
N SER A 29 -8.55 8.35 -4.55
CA SER A 29 -9.75 8.74 -5.30
C SER A 29 -10.99 8.05 -4.71
N TRP A 30 -12.10 8.77 -4.66
CA TRP A 30 -13.39 8.24 -4.22
C TRP A 30 -14.00 7.22 -5.20
N VAL A 31 -13.73 7.41 -6.49
CA VAL A 31 -14.38 6.65 -7.57
C VAL A 31 -13.47 5.63 -8.24
N SER A 32 -12.19 5.67 -7.94
CA SER A 32 -11.22 4.77 -8.57
C SER A 32 -10.19 4.27 -7.56
N GLU A 33 -9.40 3.31 -7.98
CA GLU A 33 -8.27 2.80 -7.20
C GLU A 33 -6.97 3.49 -7.62
N GLN A 34 -7.03 4.81 -7.68
CA GLN A 34 -5.91 5.69 -7.99
C GLN A 34 -5.77 6.73 -6.90
N GLY A 35 -4.66 7.45 -6.89
CA GLY A 35 -4.43 8.51 -5.93
C GLY A 35 -3.01 9.00 -5.93
N THR A 36 -2.55 9.49 -4.80
CA THR A 36 -1.20 10.03 -4.64
C THR A 36 -0.54 9.52 -3.37
N ILE A 37 0.77 9.37 -3.43
CA ILE A 37 1.64 9.13 -2.27
C ILE A 37 2.61 10.30 -2.20
N ARG A 38 2.63 11.00 -1.06
CA ARG A 38 3.60 12.06 -0.79
C ARG A 38 4.55 11.61 0.30
N LEU A 39 5.84 11.81 0.08
CA LEU A 39 6.90 11.56 1.05
C LEU A 39 7.86 12.74 1.05
N GLY A 40 7.83 13.53 2.13
CA GLY A 40 8.59 14.78 2.20
C GLY A 40 8.13 15.77 1.13
N ALA A 41 9.07 16.22 0.30
CA ALA A 41 8.81 17.13 -0.82
C ALA A 41 8.40 16.40 -2.11
N ASP A 42 8.53 15.08 -2.16
CA ASP A 42 8.25 14.29 -3.35
C ASP A 42 6.79 13.83 -3.38
N GLU A 43 6.17 13.95 -4.54
CA GLU A 43 4.81 13.49 -4.79
C GLU A 43 4.81 12.48 -5.93
N PHE A 44 4.11 11.38 -5.72
CA PHE A 44 3.97 10.27 -6.67
C PHE A 44 2.50 10.05 -6.97
N GLU A 45 2.19 9.78 -8.23
CA GLU A 45 0.85 9.37 -8.63
C GLU A 45 0.74 7.85 -8.67
N VAL A 46 -0.34 7.33 -8.11
CA VAL A 46 -0.70 5.92 -8.25
C VAL A 46 -1.73 5.79 -9.36
N VAL A 47 -1.34 5.17 -10.45
CA VAL A 47 -2.17 5.01 -11.66
C VAL A 47 -2.56 3.55 -11.83
N LYS A 48 -3.85 3.29 -12.00
CA LYS A 48 -4.36 1.96 -12.32
C LYS A 48 -4.52 1.81 -13.83
N HIS A 49 -3.94 0.75 -14.37
CA HIS A 49 -3.92 0.47 -15.80
C HIS A 49 -5.10 -0.43 -16.21
N GLY A 50 -6.25 0.18 -16.41
CA GLY A 50 -7.49 -0.50 -16.79
C GLY A 50 -8.28 -1.05 -15.60
N PRO A 51 -9.60 -1.15 -15.74
CA PRO A 51 -10.49 -1.52 -14.65
C PRO A 51 -10.31 -2.96 -14.17
N LEU A 52 -9.85 -3.86 -15.04
CA LEU A 52 -9.71 -5.29 -14.76
C LEU A 52 -8.25 -5.78 -14.73
N SER A 53 -7.29 -4.90 -14.98
CA SER A 53 -5.90 -5.31 -15.18
C SER A 53 -5.18 -5.78 -13.91
N GLY A 54 -5.63 -5.36 -12.73
CA GLY A 54 -4.91 -5.62 -11.47
C GLY A 54 -3.48 -5.05 -11.45
N ARG A 55 -3.21 -4.03 -12.25
CA ARG A 55 -1.90 -3.40 -12.37
C ARG A 55 -1.96 -1.93 -11.98
N TRP A 56 -1.03 -1.54 -11.12
CA TRP A 56 -0.81 -0.15 -10.71
C TRP A 56 0.63 0.26 -10.96
N THR A 57 0.83 1.50 -11.35
CA THR A 57 2.16 2.10 -11.39
C THR A 57 2.23 3.27 -10.42
N LEU A 58 3.40 3.43 -9.82
CA LEU A 58 3.76 4.61 -9.05
C LEU A 58 4.62 5.50 -9.95
N GLU A 59 4.17 6.72 -10.19
CA GLU A 59 4.77 7.60 -11.19
C GLU A 59 5.19 8.93 -10.57
N SER A 60 6.33 9.45 -11.00
CA SER A 60 6.84 10.75 -10.64
C SER A 60 7.17 11.54 -11.90
N GLY A 61 6.50 12.67 -12.11
CA GLY A 61 6.73 13.49 -13.29
C GLY A 61 6.50 12.76 -14.61
N GLY A 62 5.53 11.83 -14.66
CA GLY A 62 5.23 11.01 -15.83
C GLY A 62 6.16 9.81 -16.02
N GLN A 63 7.13 9.60 -15.14
CA GLN A 63 8.03 8.44 -15.18
C GLN A 63 7.61 7.39 -14.15
N VAL A 64 7.58 6.13 -14.56
CA VAL A 64 7.27 4.99 -13.68
C VAL A 64 8.46 4.73 -12.77
N VAL A 65 8.23 4.78 -11.46
CA VAL A 65 9.24 4.47 -10.43
C VAL A 65 9.01 3.13 -9.75
N ALA A 66 7.77 2.64 -9.74
CA ALA A 66 7.43 1.32 -9.22
C ALA A 66 6.22 0.76 -9.95
N VAL A 67 6.12 -0.58 -9.96
CA VAL A 67 5.00 -1.31 -10.56
C VAL A 67 4.47 -2.31 -9.55
N ALA A 68 3.15 -2.38 -9.42
CA ALA A 68 2.48 -3.42 -8.68
C ALA A 68 1.53 -4.20 -9.61
N GLN A 69 1.58 -5.51 -9.51
CA GLN A 69 0.73 -6.41 -10.28
C GLN A 69 0.06 -7.41 -9.35
N LYS A 70 -1.23 -7.53 -9.47
CA LYS A 70 -2.01 -8.58 -8.83
C LYS A 70 -2.10 -9.77 -9.79
N PRO A 71 -1.36 -10.87 -9.54
CA PRO A 71 -1.26 -11.97 -10.50
C PRO A 71 -2.55 -12.78 -10.63
N SER A 72 -3.43 -12.70 -9.62
CA SER A 72 -4.70 -13.42 -9.59
C SER A 72 -5.81 -12.57 -9.01
N ALA A 73 -6.98 -12.64 -9.63
CA ALA A 73 -8.19 -12.02 -9.07
C ALA A 73 -8.66 -12.70 -7.77
N MET A 74 -8.30 -13.95 -7.56
CA MET A 74 -8.73 -14.76 -6.41
C MET A 74 -7.91 -14.48 -5.15
N PHE A 75 -6.64 -14.12 -5.28
CA PHE A 75 -5.74 -13.90 -4.15
C PHE A 75 -5.48 -12.42 -3.94
N ARG A 76 -5.40 -12.00 -2.67
CA ARG A 76 -5.11 -10.62 -2.27
C ARG A 76 -3.61 -10.34 -2.21
N ALA A 77 -2.82 -10.96 -3.07
CA ALA A 77 -1.38 -10.77 -3.15
C ALA A 77 -1.01 -9.83 -4.31
N TYR A 78 0.04 -9.03 -4.10
CA TYR A 78 0.57 -8.10 -5.08
C TYR A 78 2.07 -8.34 -5.26
N GLU A 79 2.52 -8.39 -6.50
CA GLU A 79 3.94 -8.32 -6.84
C GLU A 79 4.32 -6.86 -7.04
N LEU A 80 5.31 -6.36 -6.31
CA LEU A 80 5.73 -4.98 -6.33
C LEU A 80 7.20 -4.89 -6.70
N SER A 81 7.52 -4.16 -7.75
CA SER A 81 8.89 -3.96 -8.24
C SER A 81 9.28 -2.49 -8.19
N MET A 82 10.44 -2.19 -7.63
CA MET A 82 11.02 -0.86 -7.59
C MET A 82 12.54 -0.94 -7.63
N ALA A 83 13.16 -0.17 -8.55
CA ALA A 83 14.62 -0.06 -8.67
C ALA A 83 15.34 -1.43 -8.73
N GLY A 84 14.77 -2.40 -9.46
CA GLY A 84 15.32 -3.74 -9.59
C GLY A 84 15.10 -4.67 -8.40
N LEU A 85 14.38 -4.21 -7.38
CA LEU A 85 14.01 -5.03 -6.22
C LEU A 85 12.56 -5.51 -6.37
N ASP A 86 12.34 -6.80 -6.15
CA ASP A 86 11.03 -7.42 -6.24
C ASP A 86 10.53 -7.84 -4.86
N PHE A 87 9.34 -7.36 -4.52
CA PHE A 87 8.66 -7.67 -3.27
C PHE A 87 7.32 -8.34 -3.55
N VAL A 88 6.84 -9.10 -2.59
CA VAL A 88 5.46 -9.61 -2.58
C VAL A 88 4.76 -9.05 -1.35
N VAL A 89 3.60 -8.45 -1.56
CA VAL A 89 2.72 -7.99 -0.48
C VAL A 89 1.55 -8.97 -0.42
N GLN A 90 1.47 -9.75 0.65
CA GLN A 90 0.51 -10.84 0.74
C GLN A 90 -0.16 -10.91 2.12
N PRO A 91 -1.44 -11.33 2.19
CA PRO A 91 -2.09 -11.53 3.47
C PRO A 91 -1.47 -12.72 4.20
N GLN A 92 -1.39 -12.63 5.53
CA GLN A 92 -0.88 -13.70 6.38
C GLN A 92 -1.79 -14.94 6.37
N SER A 93 -3.09 -14.74 6.12
CA SER A 93 -4.06 -15.82 5.92
C SER A 93 -5.27 -15.32 5.12
N ALA A 94 -6.15 -16.23 4.71
CA ALA A 94 -7.29 -15.91 3.87
C ALA A 94 -8.28 -14.89 4.49
N PHE A 95 -8.36 -14.84 5.82
CA PHE A 95 -9.35 -14.02 6.54
C PHE A 95 -8.73 -12.86 7.32
N THR A 96 -7.41 -12.72 7.29
CA THR A 96 -6.72 -11.67 8.03
C THR A 96 -6.73 -10.34 7.30
N ARG A 97 -6.62 -9.26 8.06
CA ARG A 97 -6.29 -7.91 7.57
C ARG A 97 -4.79 -7.61 7.66
N CYS A 98 -4.00 -8.55 8.20
CA CYS A 98 -2.55 -8.43 8.29
C CYS A 98 -1.88 -8.90 7.01
N PHE A 99 -0.92 -8.12 6.52
CA PHE A 99 -0.15 -8.42 5.32
C PHE A 99 1.34 -8.49 5.66
N ASP A 100 2.04 -9.38 4.99
CA ASP A 100 3.50 -9.43 5.02
C ASP A 100 4.08 -8.77 3.76
N ILE A 101 5.23 -8.13 3.92
CA ILE A 101 6.09 -7.73 2.82
C ILE A 101 7.20 -8.75 2.75
N VAL A 102 7.30 -9.45 1.62
CA VAL A 102 8.24 -10.55 1.41
C VAL A 102 9.27 -10.13 0.38
N PHE A 103 10.54 -10.38 0.67
CA PHE A 103 11.67 -10.15 -0.24
C PHE A 103 12.54 -11.42 -0.26
N ALA A 104 12.87 -11.90 -1.45
CA ALA A 104 13.68 -13.12 -1.64
C ALA A 104 13.18 -14.33 -0.80
N GLY A 105 11.85 -14.49 -0.72
CA GLY A 105 11.21 -15.58 0.00
C GLY A 105 11.14 -15.42 1.53
N GLN A 106 11.59 -14.29 2.07
CA GLN A 106 11.58 -14.02 3.51
C GLN A 106 10.70 -12.82 3.84
N ALA A 107 9.94 -12.90 4.93
CA ALA A 107 9.19 -11.76 5.44
C ALA A 107 10.17 -10.69 5.96
N VAL A 108 10.15 -9.52 5.33
CA VAL A 108 11.01 -8.38 5.68
C VAL A 108 10.22 -7.25 6.32
N GLY A 109 8.93 -7.37 6.36
CA GLY A 109 8.04 -6.40 6.98
C GLY A 109 6.61 -6.91 7.13
N SER A 110 5.83 -6.18 7.89
CA SER A 110 4.42 -6.45 8.09
C SER A 110 3.59 -5.18 8.12
N ILE A 111 2.36 -5.30 7.68
CA ILE A 111 1.33 -4.26 7.74
C ILE A 111 0.16 -4.84 8.51
N ARG A 112 -0.22 -4.19 9.60
CA ARG A 112 -1.30 -4.67 10.46
C ARG A 112 -2.21 -3.54 10.94
N PRO A 113 -3.52 -3.78 11.07
CA PRO A 113 -4.39 -2.81 11.73
C PRO A 113 -4.06 -2.73 13.22
N ALA A 114 -4.30 -1.58 13.83
CA ALA A 114 -4.09 -1.39 15.26
C ALA A 114 -5.03 -2.28 16.11
N HIS A 115 -6.26 -2.50 15.62
CA HIS A 115 -7.22 -3.47 16.16
C HIS A 115 -8.29 -3.79 15.11
N LEU A 116 -9.20 -4.73 15.43
CA LEU A 116 -10.15 -5.33 14.48
C LEU A 116 -11.09 -4.33 13.76
N PHE A 117 -11.46 -3.25 14.42
CA PHE A 117 -12.47 -2.30 13.94
C PHE A 117 -11.90 -0.96 13.48
N THR A 118 -10.58 -0.86 13.39
CA THR A 118 -9.92 0.40 13.00
C THR A 118 -9.33 0.31 11.59
N ARG A 119 -9.22 1.49 10.95
CA ARG A 119 -8.38 1.68 9.76
C ARG A 119 -6.97 2.17 10.10
N ARG A 120 -6.72 2.53 11.38
CA ARG A 120 -5.37 2.83 11.85
C ARG A 120 -4.50 1.60 11.68
N ALA A 121 -3.29 1.78 11.17
CA ALA A 121 -2.38 0.68 10.87
C ALA A 121 -0.95 1.00 11.27
N PHE A 122 -0.17 -0.08 11.41
CA PHE A 122 1.26 -0.02 11.63
C PHE A 122 1.98 -0.75 10.51
N ILE A 123 3.09 -0.17 10.06
CA ILE A 123 4.02 -0.81 9.12
C ILE A 123 5.34 -1.00 9.87
N GLU A 124 5.76 -2.24 10.00
CA GLU A 124 7.05 -2.61 10.58
C GLU A 124 7.88 -3.33 9.54
N CYS A 125 9.00 -2.72 9.15
CA CYS A 125 9.92 -3.30 8.18
C CYS A 125 11.35 -3.23 8.71
N ASN A 126 12.18 -4.15 8.24
CA ASN A 126 13.62 -4.02 8.45
C ASN A 126 14.18 -2.87 7.59
N SER A 127 15.40 -2.44 7.88
CA SER A 127 16.04 -1.29 7.24
C SER A 127 16.31 -1.46 5.73
N GLN A 128 16.17 -2.66 5.20
CA GLN A 128 16.39 -2.97 3.78
C GLN A 128 15.21 -2.56 2.90
N VAL A 129 14.03 -2.37 3.48
CA VAL A 129 12.83 -2.02 2.72
C VAL A 129 12.75 -0.50 2.61
N PRO A 130 12.87 0.07 1.39
CA PRO A 130 12.73 1.52 1.19
C PRO A 130 11.37 2.04 1.68
N GLU A 131 11.34 3.23 2.25
CA GLU A 131 10.09 3.81 2.77
C GLU A 131 9.02 3.96 1.68
N LEU A 132 9.41 4.30 0.46
CA LEU A 132 8.47 4.40 -0.65
C LEU A 132 7.82 3.05 -0.97
N VAL A 133 8.58 1.94 -0.87
CA VAL A 133 8.02 0.58 -1.00
C VAL A 133 7.03 0.30 0.13
N GLN A 134 7.34 0.68 1.36
CA GLN A 134 6.45 0.52 2.51
C GLN A 134 5.14 1.28 2.31
N LEU A 135 5.21 2.52 1.84
CA LEU A 135 4.03 3.35 1.58
C LEU A 135 3.18 2.80 0.43
N PHE A 136 3.82 2.34 -0.64
CA PHE A 136 3.11 1.75 -1.78
C PHE A 136 2.49 0.40 -1.39
N ALA A 137 3.19 -0.43 -0.64
CA ALA A 137 2.64 -1.67 -0.09
C ALA A 137 1.42 -1.41 0.80
N PHE A 138 1.48 -0.39 1.66
CA PHE A 138 0.34 0.00 2.47
C PHE A 138 -0.82 0.53 1.62
N TRP A 139 -0.54 1.30 0.57
CA TRP A 139 -1.54 1.79 -0.36
C TRP A 139 -2.33 0.62 -0.99
N LEU A 140 -1.63 -0.42 -1.45
CA LEU A 140 -2.23 -1.63 -2.00
C LEU A 140 -3.04 -2.40 -0.95
N THR A 141 -2.54 -2.48 0.28
CA THR A 141 -3.24 -3.09 1.42
C THR A 141 -4.53 -2.34 1.73
N ALA A 142 -4.51 -1.01 1.73
CA ALA A 142 -5.70 -0.18 1.93
C ALA A 142 -6.74 -0.38 0.82
N ILE A 143 -6.31 -0.56 -0.44
CA ILE A 143 -7.21 -0.94 -1.53
C ILE A 143 -7.86 -2.30 -1.27
N ALA A 144 -7.10 -3.29 -0.80
CA ALA A 144 -7.65 -4.61 -0.45
C ALA A 144 -8.68 -4.50 0.69
N TRP A 145 -8.41 -3.68 1.70
CA TRP A 145 -9.36 -3.43 2.80
C TRP A 145 -10.63 -2.72 2.32
N ARG A 146 -10.49 -1.71 1.44
CA ARG A 146 -11.64 -0.99 0.85
C ARG A 146 -12.52 -1.92 0.03
N ARG A 147 -11.93 -2.79 -0.78
CA ARG A 147 -12.67 -3.80 -1.55
C ARG A 147 -13.43 -4.77 -0.64
N ALA A 148 -12.80 -5.20 0.45
CA ALA A 148 -13.44 -6.08 1.43
C ALA A 148 -14.61 -5.40 2.14
N ALA A 149 -14.48 -4.12 2.51
CA ALA A 149 -15.55 -3.33 3.11
C ALA A 149 -16.75 -3.20 2.16
N ASN A 150 -16.50 -2.88 0.89
CA ASN A 150 -17.56 -2.70 -0.12
C ASN A 150 -18.29 -3.99 -0.51
N LYS A 151 -17.73 -5.17 -0.20
CA LYS A 151 -18.40 -6.47 -0.44
C LYS A 151 -19.37 -6.86 0.67
N ASN A 152 -19.23 -6.22 1.83
CA ASN A 152 -20.05 -6.54 3.02
C ASN A 152 -21.24 -5.56 3.18
N ASP A 153 -21.37 -4.58 2.30
CA ASP A 153 -22.50 -3.66 2.18
C ASP A 153 -23.46 -4.14 1.07
#